data_d801f6b31adc112ff4e72d83765f1a7c
#
_entry.id   d801f6b31adc112ff4e72d83765f1a7c
#
_cell.length_a   1.000
_cell.length_b   1.000
_cell.length_c   1.000
_cell.angle_alpha   90.00
_cell.angle_beta   90.00
_cell.angle_gamma   90.00
#
_symmetry.space_group_name_H-M   'P 1'
#
loop_
_entity.id
_entity.type
_entity.pdbx_description
1 polymer ?
#
loop_
_entity_poly.entity_id
_entity_poly.type
_entity_poly.pdbx_seq_one_letter_code
_entity_poly.pdbx_strand_id
1 'polypeptide(L)'
;MQKGKGAYDTGSYPNYLAEAGLHDEQVSRRIQEVFETIFFDPEQGFYHDVDEDSGCMEDTGNHDARTEGMSYGMMMCVQMDRQDLFDKLWCFSKRYMLLHEGRNAGYFAWSVQLDGKHNAEGPAPDGEEYFAMALFMADHRWGSRGRFDYLADGREILRHCIHQPELTGGGTMWNPENKLIKFVPDMEISDPSYHLPHFYELFAEEADEADRPFWREAAQASRAYIAQSAHPVTGLSPEYAAYDATPVLLFGKPWPWYSDAYRVMMNIALDTLWFGPRPEHETLAVNIQRYLATQLPEENYRACMLDGTRTEEPAMHPTAITATCAASVIAGRSEHAGMWLRRFAELPLRTGPRRYYDNCLYFFCLLMLGGQYRIW
;
A
#
# COMPACT_ATOMS: atom_id res chain seq x y z
N MET A 1 27.43 -8.77 10.93
CA MET A 1 27.28 -7.37 10.50
C MET A 1 26.22 -6.73 11.37
N GLN A 2 26.48 -5.56 11.94
CA GLN A 2 25.43 -4.77 12.62
C GLN A 2 24.35 -4.46 11.58
N LYS A 3 23.10 -4.87 11.83
CA LYS A 3 21.98 -4.47 10.97
C LYS A 3 21.93 -2.94 10.92
N GLY A 4 21.87 -2.35 9.73
CA GLY A 4 21.61 -0.92 9.59
C GLY A 4 20.29 -0.60 10.29
N LYS A 5 20.20 0.60 10.86
CA LYS A 5 19.00 1.07 11.55
C LYS A 5 18.13 1.86 10.59
N GLY A 6 16.83 1.65 10.66
CA GLY A 6 15.85 2.43 9.91
C GLY A 6 15.42 3.72 10.65
N ALA A 7 14.43 4.41 10.08
CA ALA A 7 13.87 5.63 10.66
C ALA A 7 13.22 5.38 12.02
N TYR A 8 12.65 4.20 12.25
CA TYR A 8 12.09 3.79 13.54
C TYR A 8 13.10 3.94 14.69
N ASP A 9 14.36 3.50 14.46
CA ASP A 9 15.42 3.59 15.47
C ASP A 9 16.09 4.97 15.53
N THR A 10 16.14 5.68 14.41
CA THR A 10 17.00 6.85 14.23
C THR A 10 16.26 8.19 14.15
N GLY A 11 14.96 8.16 13.85
CA GLY A 11 14.18 9.34 13.52
C GLY A 11 14.63 10.04 12.23
N SER A 12 15.50 9.41 11.43
CA SER A 12 16.08 10.01 10.22
C SER A 12 15.35 9.54 8.95
N TYR A 13 14.91 10.50 8.15
CA TYR A 13 14.21 10.30 6.89
C TYR A 13 14.96 11.04 5.78
N PRO A 14 15.88 10.39 5.06
CA PRO A 14 16.70 11.05 4.05
C PRO A 14 15.90 11.42 2.80
N ASN A 15 16.23 12.56 2.19
CA ASN A 15 15.73 12.96 0.88
C ASN A 15 16.61 12.34 -0.22
N TYR A 16 16.14 11.26 -0.83
CA TYR A 16 16.80 10.59 -1.96
C TYR A 16 16.71 11.40 -3.27
N LEU A 17 15.68 12.26 -3.42
CA LEU A 17 15.49 13.09 -4.61
C LEU A 17 16.52 14.23 -4.72
N ALA A 18 17.26 14.50 -3.66
CA ALA A 18 18.39 15.42 -3.71
C ALA A 18 19.45 15.00 -4.75
N GLU A 19 19.62 13.68 -4.97
CA GLU A 19 20.50 13.15 -6.03
C GLU A 19 19.99 13.45 -7.45
N ALA A 20 18.70 13.73 -7.60
CA ALA A 20 18.07 14.15 -8.85
C ALA A 20 17.89 15.69 -8.93
N GLY A 21 18.45 16.44 -7.97
CA GLY A 21 18.41 17.90 -7.94
C GLY A 21 17.19 18.51 -7.24
N LEU A 22 16.33 17.70 -6.59
CA LEU A 22 15.20 18.20 -5.82
C LEU A 22 15.57 18.32 -4.33
N HIS A 23 15.81 19.54 -3.88
CA HIS A 23 16.08 19.84 -2.47
C HIS A 23 14.81 19.86 -1.62
N ASP A 24 14.94 19.83 -0.31
CA ASP A 24 13.84 19.62 0.65
C ASP A 24 12.66 20.58 0.45
N GLU A 25 12.91 21.87 0.18
CA GLU A 25 11.83 22.84 -0.08
C GLU A 25 11.05 22.54 -1.37
N GLN A 26 11.74 22.06 -2.42
CA GLN A 26 11.11 21.68 -3.69
C GLN A 26 10.31 20.41 -3.52
N VAL A 27 10.83 19.44 -2.78
CA VAL A 27 10.14 18.19 -2.44
C VAL A 27 8.88 18.49 -1.61
N SER A 28 9.00 19.30 -0.55
CA SER A 28 7.85 19.67 0.28
C SER A 28 6.75 20.37 -0.52
N ARG A 29 7.14 21.30 -1.40
CA ARG A 29 6.21 21.97 -2.31
C ARG A 29 5.52 20.97 -3.23
N ARG A 30 6.27 20.05 -3.86
CA ARG A 30 5.71 19.05 -4.76
C ARG A 30 4.75 18.10 -4.04
N ILE A 31 5.07 17.69 -2.80
CA ILE A 31 4.17 16.88 -1.97
C ILE A 31 2.85 17.64 -1.75
N GLN A 32 2.92 18.93 -1.39
CA GLN A 32 1.73 19.75 -1.19
C GLN A 32 0.91 19.88 -2.48
N GLU A 33 1.56 20.20 -3.61
CA GLU A 33 0.91 20.33 -4.93
C GLU A 33 0.22 19.03 -5.36
N VAL A 34 0.87 17.87 -5.16
CA VAL A 34 0.27 16.56 -5.49
C VAL A 34 -0.91 16.25 -4.58
N PHE A 35 -0.79 16.51 -3.28
CA PHE A 35 -1.90 16.34 -2.35
C PHE A 35 -3.09 17.23 -2.74
N GLU A 36 -2.86 18.50 -3.04
CA GLU A 36 -3.89 19.44 -3.48
C GLU A 36 -4.54 19.00 -4.80
N THR A 37 -3.75 18.45 -5.73
CA THR A 37 -4.29 17.90 -6.98
C THR A 37 -5.21 16.71 -6.71
N ILE A 38 -4.82 15.79 -5.84
CA ILE A 38 -5.61 14.58 -5.51
C ILE A 38 -6.93 14.97 -4.83
N PHE A 39 -6.88 15.92 -3.89
CA PHE A 39 -8.03 16.23 -3.03
C PHE A 39 -8.90 17.38 -3.52
N PHE A 40 -8.36 18.33 -4.28
CA PHE A 40 -9.07 19.61 -4.54
C PHE A 40 -9.11 20.02 -6.01
N ASP A 41 -8.33 19.41 -6.90
CA ASP A 41 -8.38 19.78 -8.31
C ASP A 41 -9.70 19.29 -8.94
N PRO A 42 -10.49 20.18 -9.58
CA PRO A 42 -11.80 19.82 -10.10
C PRO A 42 -11.77 18.86 -11.30
N GLU A 43 -10.62 18.75 -12.01
CA GLU A 43 -10.49 17.91 -13.21
C GLU A 43 -9.65 16.65 -12.92
N GLN A 44 -8.63 16.76 -12.07
CA GLN A 44 -7.68 15.69 -11.82
C GLN A 44 -7.87 15.04 -10.45
N GLY A 45 -8.56 15.68 -9.53
CA GLY A 45 -8.87 15.15 -8.22
C GLY A 45 -9.78 13.91 -8.30
N PHE A 46 -9.77 13.16 -7.21
CA PHE A 46 -10.64 11.99 -7.04
C PHE A 46 -11.13 11.82 -5.59
N TYR A 47 -10.96 12.85 -4.77
CA TYR A 47 -11.69 12.97 -3.51
C TYR A 47 -12.99 13.74 -3.76
N HIS A 48 -14.07 13.31 -3.10
CA HIS A 48 -15.38 13.94 -3.15
C HIS A 48 -15.96 14.12 -1.75
N ASP A 49 -16.42 15.33 -1.43
CA ASP A 49 -17.34 15.52 -0.29
C ASP A 49 -18.69 14.89 -0.64
N VAL A 50 -19.17 13.98 0.21
CA VAL A 50 -20.49 13.34 0.05
C VAL A 50 -21.57 14.14 0.80
N ASP A 51 -21.23 14.57 2.02
CA ASP A 51 -22.02 15.48 2.83
C ASP A 51 -21.11 16.32 3.74
N GLU A 52 -21.69 17.07 4.70
CA GLU A 52 -20.92 17.90 5.64
C GLU A 52 -19.89 17.08 6.44
N ASP A 53 -20.24 15.84 6.74
CA ASP A 53 -19.51 14.96 7.66
C ASP A 53 -18.71 13.83 6.99
N SER A 54 -18.94 13.57 5.73
CA SER A 54 -18.35 12.43 5.02
C SER A 54 -17.84 12.76 3.63
N GLY A 55 -16.80 12.05 3.21
CA GLY A 55 -16.21 12.15 1.89
C GLY A 55 -15.58 10.82 1.46
N CYS A 56 -15.37 10.64 0.17
CA CYS A 56 -14.80 9.41 -0.36
C CYS A 56 -13.75 9.65 -1.43
N MET A 57 -12.88 8.63 -1.61
CA MET A 57 -11.93 8.54 -2.72
C MET A 57 -12.53 7.69 -3.83
N GLU A 58 -12.62 8.23 -5.04
CA GLU A 58 -13.14 7.53 -6.21
C GLU A 58 -12.03 6.77 -6.94
N ASP A 59 -12.20 5.47 -7.19
CA ASP A 59 -11.51 4.81 -8.29
C ASP A 59 -12.10 5.31 -9.61
N THR A 60 -11.42 6.25 -10.22
CA THR A 60 -11.86 6.93 -11.45
C THR A 60 -11.91 6.03 -12.68
N GLY A 61 -11.37 4.82 -12.58
CA GLY A 61 -11.44 3.81 -13.64
C GLY A 61 -12.67 2.92 -13.56
N ASN A 62 -13.24 2.77 -12.36
CA ASN A 62 -14.38 1.92 -12.08
C ASN A 62 -15.60 2.70 -11.55
N HIS A 63 -15.42 3.97 -11.18
CA HIS A 63 -16.46 4.84 -10.63
C HIS A 63 -17.09 4.30 -9.34
N ASP A 64 -16.23 3.78 -8.45
CA ASP A 64 -16.61 3.27 -7.14
C ASP A 64 -15.66 3.79 -6.06
N ALA A 65 -16.03 3.62 -4.79
CA ALA A 65 -15.15 3.83 -3.65
C ALA A 65 -14.70 2.46 -3.12
N ARG A 66 -13.39 2.28 -2.95
CA ARG A 66 -12.76 1.05 -2.50
C ARG A 66 -12.09 1.23 -1.16
N THR A 67 -12.06 0.17 -0.34
CA THR A 67 -11.33 0.20 0.93
C THR A 67 -9.85 0.56 0.72
N GLU A 68 -9.23 0.10 -0.37
CA GLU A 68 -7.89 0.51 -0.81
C GLU A 68 -7.79 2.04 -0.90
N GLY A 69 -8.62 2.69 -1.70
CA GLY A 69 -8.57 4.15 -1.90
C GLY A 69 -8.93 4.95 -0.66
N MET A 70 -9.93 4.49 0.10
CA MET A 70 -10.34 5.13 1.35
C MET A 70 -9.21 5.11 2.37
N SER A 71 -8.58 3.97 2.59
CA SER A 71 -7.47 3.80 3.53
C SER A 71 -6.20 4.53 3.06
N TYR A 72 -5.91 4.55 1.77
CA TYR A 72 -4.84 5.36 1.19
C TYR A 72 -5.09 6.86 1.41
N GLY A 73 -6.32 7.34 1.18
CA GLY A 73 -6.69 8.73 1.46
C GLY A 73 -6.49 9.10 2.93
N MET A 74 -6.89 8.21 3.86
CA MET A 74 -6.64 8.41 5.29
C MET A 74 -5.14 8.46 5.60
N MET A 75 -4.33 7.57 5.03
CA MET A 75 -2.88 7.62 5.20
C MET A 75 -2.27 8.90 4.63
N MET A 76 -2.71 9.38 3.47
CA MET A 76 -2.29 10.67 2.92
C MET A 76 -2.64 11.81 3.87
N CYS A 77 -3.87 11.83 4.40
CA CYS A 77 -4.33 12.86 5.34
C CYS A 77 -3.52 12.89 6.62
N VAL A 78 -3.21 11.72 7.22
CA VAL A 78 -2.40 11.70 8.44
C VAL A 78 -0.96 12.15 8.17
N GLN A 79 -0.39 11.85 7.01
CA GLN A 79 0.94 12.36 6.65
C GLN A 79 0.94 13.88 6.42
N MET A 80 -0.16 14.43 5.88
CA MET A 80 -0.29 15.86 5.54
C MET A 80 -0.93 16.73 6.63
N ASP A 81 -1.19 16.19 7.83
CA ASP A 81 -1.84 16.90 8.95
C ASP A 81 -3.25 17.42 8.62
N ARG A 82 -4.05 16.59 7.96
CA ARG A 82 -5.41 16.92 7.54
C ARG A 82 -6.44 16.05 8.26
N GLN A 83 -6.59 16.27 9.57
CA GLN A 83 -7.57 15.57 10.41
C GLN A 83 -9.00 15.76 9.89
N ASP A 84 -9.32 16.95 9.36
CA ASP A 84 -10.63 17.27 8.78
C ASP A 84 -11.04 16.32 7.65
N LEU A 85 -10.14 16.05 6.72
CA LEU A 85 -10.36 15.12 5.60
C LEU A 85 -10.30 13.65 6.06
N PHE A 86 -9.38 13.34 6.98
CA PHE A 86 -9.26 12.02 7.59
C PHE A 86 -10.58 11.57 8.22
N ASP A 87 -11.17 12.44 9.04
CA ASP A 87 -12.43 12.17 9.73
C ASP A 87 -13.61 11.98 8.75
N LYS A 88 -13.62 12.72 7.65
CA LYS A 88 -14.64 12.55 6.59
C LYS A 88 -14.51 11.18 5.90
N LEU A 89 -13.30 10.78 5.55
CA LEU A 89 -13.03 9.47 4.93
C LEU A 89 -13.38 8.33 5.89
N TRP A 90 -12.99 8.46 7.17
CA TRP A 90 -13.30 7.45 8.16
C TRP A 90 -14.82 7.38 8.45
N CYS A 91 -15.50 8.53 8.49
CA CYS A 91 -16.96 8.56 8.61
C CYS A 91 -17.66 7.84 7.47
N PHE A 92 -17.25 8.07 6.23
CA PHE A 92 -17.78 7.36 5.07
C PHE A 92 -17.55 5.85 5.18
N SER A 93 -16.33 5.44 5.50
CA SER A 93 -15.98 4.02 5.64
C SER A 93 -16.82 3.32 6.70
N LYS A 94 -16.98 3.93 7.88
CA LYS A 94 -17.84 3.38 8.95
C LYS A 94 -19.33 3.34 8.58
N ARG A 95 -19.82 4.33 7.85
CA ARG A 95 -21.25 4.47 7.53
C ARG A 95 -21.69 3.57 6.38
N TYR A 96 -20.85 3.44 5.36
CA TYR A 96 -21.24 2.81 4.09
C TYR A 96 -20.49 1.53 3.74
N MET A 97 -19.32 1.28 4.35
CA MET A 97 -18.52 0.11 4.01
C MET A 97 -18.49 -0.92 5.13
N LEU A 98 -18.60 -0.50 6.42
CA LEU A 98 -18.56 -1.43 7.55
C LEU A 98 -19.76 -2.40 7.52
N LEU A 99 -19.47 -3.69 7.53
CA LEU A 99 -20.46 -4.76 7.55
C LEU A 99 -20.88 -5.04 8.99
N HIS A 100 -22.18 -4.97 9.26
CA HIS A 100 -22.72 -5.09 10.62
C HIS A 100 -23.31 -6.48 10.93
N GLU A 101 -23.54 -7.30 9.93
CA GLU A 101 -24.24 -8.59 10.05
C GLU A 101 -23.52 -9.71 9.30
N GLY A 102 -23.83 -10.95 9.68
CA GLY A 102 -23.32 -12.15 9.04
C GLY A 102 -21.87 -12.46 9.39
N ARG A 103 -21.28 -13.40 8.65
CA ARG A 103 -19.92 -13.90 8.91
C ARG A 103 -18.81 -12.86 8.67
N ASN A 104 -19.10 -11.83 7.90
CA ASN A 104 -18.18 -10.74 7.59
C ASN A 104 -18.42 -9.50 8.46
N ALA A 105 -19.28 -9.58 9.49
CA ALA A 105 -19.49 -8.44 10.40
C ALA A 105 -18.18 -8.01 11.03
N GLY A 106 -17.94 -6.68 11.07
CA GLY A 106 -16.68 -6.07 11.52
C GLY A 106 -15.64 -5.87 10.43
N TYR A 107 -15.81 -6.47 9.27
CA TYR A 107 -15.04 -6.18 8.05
C TYR A 107 -15.71 -5.08 7.23
N PHE A 108 -15.01 -4.61 6.21
CA PHE A 108 -15.53 -3.59 5.28
C PHE A 108 -15.83 -4.20 3.91
N ALA A 109 -16.97 -3.82 3.31
CA ALA A 109 -17.24 -4.10 1.91
C ALA A 109 -16.15 -3.43 1.05
N TRP A 110 -15.37 -4.23 0.34
CA TRP A 110 -14.18 -3.71 -0.36
C TRP A 110 -14.51 -2.70 -1.45
N SER A 111 -15.74 -2.70 -1.98
CA SER A 111 -16.20 -1.75 -3.00
C SER A 111 -17.66 -1.36 -2.77
N VAL A 112 -17.91 -0.06 -2.81
CA VAL A 112 -19.24 0.55 -2.76
C VAL A 112 -19.35 1.63 -3.84
N GLN A 113 -20.56 1.92 -4.30
CA GLN A 113 -20.83 3.07 -5.14
C GLN A 113 -20.61 4.38 -4.36
N LEU A 114 -20.44 5.51 -5.04
CA LEU A 114 -20.21 6.80 -4.38
C LEU A 114 -21.39 7.25 -3.49
N ASP A 115 -22.58 6.70 -3.70
CA ASP A 115 -23.75 6.89 -2.86
C ASP A 115 -23.84 5.91 -1.67
N GLY A 116 -22.84 5.03 -1.51
CA GLY A 116 -22.74 4.07 -0.44
C GLY A 116 -23.42 2.72 -0.69
N LYS A 117 -24.00 2.48 -1.86
CA LYS A 117 -24.56 1.16 -2.19
C LYS A 117 -23.44 0.14 -2.41
N HIS A 118 -23.54 -1.02 -1.76
CA HIS A 118 -22.54 -2.07 -1.87
C HIS A 118 -22.47 -2.66 -3.29
N ASN A 119 -21.24 -2.76 -3.81
CA ASN A 119 -20.90 -3.58 -4.98
C ASN A 119 -20.46 -5.00 -4.56
N ALA A 120 -19.99 -5.15 -3.31
CA ALA A 120 -19.50 -6.39 -2.73
C ALA A 120 -19.90 -6.51 -1.25
N GLU A 121 -20.06 -7.75 -0.76
CA GLU A 121 -20.40 -8.06 0.64
C GLU A 121 -19.24 -8.73 1.39
N GLY A 122 -18.02 -8.54 0.93
CA GLY A 122 -16.83 -9.10 1.53
C GLY A 122 -15.64 -8.11 1.52
N PRO A 123 -14.63 -8.37 2.34
CA PRO A 123 -13.46 -7.51 2.47
C PRO A 123 -12.38 -7.82 1.44
N ALA A 124 -11.43 -6.86 1.33
CA ALA A 124 -10.12 -7.04 0.73
C ALA A 124 -9.08 -6.57 1.76
N PRO A 125 -8.26 -7.50 2.31
CA PRO A 125 -7.40 -7.26 3.47
C PRO A 125 -6.46 -6.06 3.37
N ASP A 126 -6.03 -5.65 2.18
CA ASP A 126 -5.19 -4.46 1.96
C ASP A 126 -5.86 -3.16 2.45
N GLY A 127 -7.19 -3.09 2.39
CA GLY A 127 -7.94 -1.97 2.95
C GLY A 127 -7.86 -1.93 4.47
N GLU A 128 -8.12 -3.04 5.13
CA GLU A 128 -8.13 -3.13 6.59
C GLU A 128 -6.76 -2.87 7.20
N GLU A 129 -5.68 -3.37 6.60
CA GLU A 129 -4.34 -3.10 7.14
C GLU A 129 -3.93 -1.63 7.02
N TYR A 130 -4.29 -0.95 5.92
CA TYR A 130 -4.05 0.48 5.77
C TYR A 130 -4.98 1.32 6.66
N PHE A 131 -6.25 0.93 6.85
CA PHE A 131 -7.15 1.58 7.83
C PHE A 131 -6.57 1.51 9.22
N ALA A 132 -6.19 0.31 9.70
CA ALA A 132 -5.65 0.13 11.04
C ALA A 132 -4.37 0.98 11.23
N MET A 133 -3.44 0.96 10.26
CA MET A 133 -2.21 1.74 10.37
C MET A 133 -2.46 3.25 10.36
N ALA A 134 -3.35 3.73 9.49
CA ALA A 134 -3.70 5.15 9.44
C ALA A 134 -4.36 5.61 10.75
N LEU A 135 -5.19 4.76 11.37
CA LEU A 135 -5.83 5.05 12.66
C LEU A 135 -4.83 5.11 13.81
N PHE A 136 -3.85 4.20 13.88
CA PHE A 136 -2.79 4.28 14.90
C PHE A 136 -1.92 5.53 14.74
N MET A 137 -1.56 5.89 13.51
CA MET A 137 -0.86 7.15 13.25
C MET A 137 -1.71 8.37 13.60
N ALA A 138 -3.02 8.32 13.39
CA ALA A 138 -3.95 9.39 13.78
C ALA A 138 -4.04 9.56 15.31
N ASP A 139 -4.07 8.45 16.06
CA ASP A 139 -4.00 8.49 17.53
C ASP A 139 -2.73 9.16 18.01
N HIS A 140 -1.57 8.78 17.49
CA HIS A 140 -0.29 9.36 17.86
C HIS A 140 -0.19 10.85 17.50
N ARG A 141 -0.77 11.24 16.36
CA ARG A 141 -0.66 12.62 15.87
C ARG A 141 -1.68 13.56 16.50
N TRP A 142 -2.93 13.12 16.66
CA TRP A 142 -4.06 13.97 17.07
C TRP A 142 -4.72 13.52 18.37
N GLY A 143 -4.47 12.28 18.80
CA GLY A 143 -5.10 11.67 19.98
C GLY A 143 -6.51 11.16 19.69
N SER A 144 -6.99 10.27 20.56
CA SER A 144 -8.27 9.55 20.42
C SER A 144 -9.40 10.12 21.30
N ARG A 145 -9.37 11.42 21.60
CA ARG A 145 -10.40 12.10 22.44
C ARG A 145 -11.33 13.02 21.65
N GLY A 146 -11.25 12.94 20.31
CA GLY A 146 -12.03 13.77 19.40
C GLY A 146 -13.35 13.14 18.96
N ARG A 147 -13.64 13.26 17.66
CA ARG A 147 -14.83 12.68 17.02
C ARG A 147 -14.81 11.14 17.04
N PHE A 148 -13.63 10.55 16.86
CA PHE A 148 -13.40 9.12 16.84
C PHE A 148 -12.34 8.72 17.87
N ASP A 149 -12.47 7.52 18.40
CA ASP A 149 -11.41 6.85 19.18
C ASP A 149 -10.56 6.02 18.20
N TYR A 150 -9.57 6.69 17.56
CA TYR A 150 -8.73 6.08 16.54
C TYR A 150 -8.01 4.82 17.03
N LEU A 151 -7.52 4.84 18.28
CA LEU A 151 -6.83 3.69 18.87
C LEU A 151 -7.77 2.50 19.03
N ALA A 152 -8.97 2.73 19.56
CA ALA A 152 -9.96 1.67 19.74
C ALA A 152 -10.45 1.13 18.40
N ASP A 153 -10.72 2.01 17.42
CA ASP A 153 -11.15 1.61 16.06
C ASP A 153 -10.05 0.79 15.36
N GLY A 154 -8.77 1.19 15.45
CA GLY A 154 -7.64 0.43 14.85
C GLY A 154 -7.47 -0.95 15.47
N ARG A 155 -7.58 -1.06 16.81
CA ARG A 155 -7.55 -2.35 17.52
C ARG A 155 -8.72 -3.25 17.16
N GLU A 156 -9.90 -2.68 16.99
CA GLU A 156 -11.10 -3.44 16.59
C GLU A 156 -10.89 -4.07 15.21
N ILE A 157 -10.36 -3.31 14.24
CA ILE A 157 -10.01 -3.86 12.92
C ILE A 157 -9.03 -5.03 13.04
N LEU A 158 -7.91 -4.86 13.77
CA LEU A 158 -6.92 -5.92 13.92
C LEU A 158 -7.51 -7.16 14.62
N ARG A 159 -8.41 -6.97 15.58
CA ARG A 159 -9.09 -8.05 16.28
C ARG A 159 -9.96 -8.88 15.33
N HIS A 160 -10.73 -8.22 14.47
CA HIS A 160 -11.49 -8.90 13.42
C HIS A 160 -10.58 -9.62 12.42
N CYS A 161 -9.47 -9.02 12.01
CA CYS A 161 -8.54 -9.64 11.04
C CYS A 161 -8.05 -11.04 11.46
N ILE A 162 -7.86 -11.29 12.76
CA ILE A 162 -7.25 -12.54 13.25
C ILE A 162 -8.14 -13.41 14.14
N HIS A 163 -9.25 -12.85 14.67
CA HIS A 163 -10.19 -13.57 15.56
C HIS A 163 -11.60 -13.70 15.00
N GLN A 164 -11.78 -13.51 13.69
CA GLN A 164 -13.10 -13.54 13.06
C GLN A 164 -13.90 -14.83 13.30
N PRO A 165 -13.28 -16.05 13.33
CA PRO A 165 -14.02 -17.27 13.64
C PRO A 165 -14.71 -17.25 15.02
N GLU A 166 -14.07 -16.69 16.03
CA GLU A 166 -14.60 -16.57 17.38
C GLU A 166 -15.66 -15.48 17.51
N LEU A 167 -15.50 -14.39 16.75
CA LEU A 167 -16.38 -13.23 16.79
C LEU A 167 -17.68 -13.43 16.01
N THR A 168 -17.59 -13.99 14.79
CA THR A 168 -18.72 -14.05 13.86
C THR A 168 -18.90 -15.42 13.18
N GLY A 169 -17.94 -16.34 13.33
CA GLY A 169 -17.86 -17.58 12.56
C GLY A 169 -17.35 -17.40 11.13
N GLY A 170 -16.80 -16.23 10.79
CA GLY A 170 -16.20 -15.93 9.50
C GLY A 170 -14.77 -16.42 9.33
N GLY A 171 -14.16 -16.21 8.16
CA GLY A 171 -12.76 -16.52 7.89
C GLY A 171 -11.84 -15.39 8.38
N THR A 172 -10.62 -15.74 8.81
CA THR A 172 -9.57 -14.75 9.14
C THR A 172 -8.92 -14.15 7.89
N MET A 173 -8.44 -12.93 7.98
CA MET A 173 -7.64 -12.29 6.92
C MET A 173 -6.19 -12.78 6.89
N TRP A 174 -5.67 -13.25 8.01
CA TRP A 174 -4.37 -13.91 8.09
C TRP A 174 -4.54 -15.41 8.37
N ASN A 175 -3.73 -16.20 7.70
CA ASN A 175 -3.69 -17.63 8.02
C ASN A 175 -3.05 -17.81 9.42
N PRO A 176 -3.74 -18.47 10.37
CA PRO A 176 -3.28 -18.56 11.75
C PRO A 176 -2.04 -19.45 11.93
N GLU A 177 -1.73 -20.35 10.97
CA GLU A 177 -0.60 -21.26 11.06
C GLU A 177 0.68 -20.62 10.54
N ASN A 178 0.65 -20.08 9.29
CA ASN A 178 1.84 -19.52 8.64
C ASN A 178 1.98 -18.01 8.78
N LYS A 179 0.98 -17.32 9.35
CA LYS A 179 0.93 -15.86 9.57
C LYS A 179 0.96 -15.00 8.29
N LEU A 180 0.69 -15.62 7.13
CA LEU A 180 0.61 -14.88 5.87
C LEU A 180 -0.78 -14.27 5.68
N ILE A 181 -0.82 -13.06 5.17
CA ILE A 181 -2.08 -12.42 4.78
C ILE A 181 -2.70 -13.18 3.61
N LYS A 182 -4.02 -13.31 3.62
CA LYS A 182 -4.78 -13.93 2.53
C LYS A 182 -5.15 -12.88 1.49
N PHE A 183 -5.39 -13.31 0.27
CA PHE A 183 -6.00 -12.43 -0.75
C PHE A 183 -7.42 -12.01 -0.32
N VAL A 184 -8.25 -12.97 0.10
CA VAL A 184 -9.53 -12.74 0.77
C VAL A 184 -9.75 -13.84 1.82
N PRO A 185 -10.56 -13.61 2.88
CA PRO A 185 -10.69 -14.55 3.99
C PRO A 185 -11.04 -16.00 3.61
N ASP A 186 -11.79 -16.19 2.54
CA ASP A 186 -12.29 -17.51 2.12
C ASP A 186 -11.38 -18.22 1.10
N MET A 187 -10.20 -17.66 0.77
CA MET A 187 -9.24 -18.28 -0.16
C MET A 187 -7.91 -18.56 0.54
N GLU A 188 -7.39 -19.77 0.35
CA GLU A 188 -6.08 -20.19 0.92
C GLU A 188 -4.92 -19.85 -0.05
N ILE A 189 -4.90 -18.60 -0.50
CA ILE A 189 -3.84 -17.99 -1.31
C ILE A 189 -3.56 -16.59 -0.78
N SER A 190 -2.44 -16.03 -1.19
CA SER A 190 -2.01 -14.67 -0.83
C SER A 190 -1.82 -13.80 -2.07
N ASP A 191 -1.73 -12.51 -1.84
CA ASP A 191 -1.21 -11.50 -2.77
C ASP A 191 0.13 -10.98 -2.21
N PRO A 192 1.27 -11.17 -2.90
CA PRO A 192 2.55 -10.64 -2.44
C PRO A 192 2.56 -9.13 -2.18
N SER A 193 1.69 -8.37 -2.84
CA SER A 193 1.59 -6.92 -2.67
C SER A 193 0.84 -6.51 -1.40
N TYR A 194 0.08 -7.42 -0.78
CA TYR A 194 -0.60 -7.18 0.50
C TYR A 194 0.35 -7.30 1.70
N HIS A 195 1.55 -7.86 1.53
CA HIS A 195 2.48 -8.01 2.62
C HIS A 195 3.15 -6.68 2.99
N LEU A 196 2.80 -6.15 4.16
CA LEU A 196 3.30 -4.90 4.73
C LEU A 196 4.03 -5.14 6.06
N PRO A 197 5.19 -5.83 6.04
CA PRO A 197 5.91 -6.20 7.26
C PRO A 197 6.23 -5.02 8.17
N HIS A 198 6.45 -3.84 7.61
CA HIS A 198 6.64 -2.59 8.33
C HIS A 198 5.40 -2.13 9.11
N PHE A 199 4.18 -2.40 8.62
CA PHE A 199 2.97 -2.17 9.40
C PHE A 199 2.84 -3.19 10.52
N TYR A 200 3.16 -4.46 10.26
CA TYR A 200 3.02 -5.52 11.26
C TYR A 200 3.99 -5.37 12.44
N GLU A 201 5.18 -4.77 12.22
CA GLU A 201 6.06 -4.38 13.33
C GLU A 201 5.38 -3.34 14.25
N LEU A 202 4.66 -2.36 13.67
CA LEU A 202 3.93 -1.35 14.44
C LEU A 202 2.63 -1.94 15.03
N PHE A 203 1.93 -2.82 14.33
CA PHE A 203 0.80 -3.56 14.91
C PHE A 203 1.22 -4.38 16.15
N ALA A 204 2.44 -4.90 16.16
CA ALA A 204 2.98 -5.60 17.32
C ALA A 204 3.18 -4.70 18.55
N GLU A 205 3.12 -3.39 18.40
CA GLU A 205 3.17 -2.42 19.49
C GLU A 205 1.78 -1.91 19.87
N GLU A 206 0.90 -1.71 18.86
CA GLU A 206 -0.38 -1.05 19.04
C GLU A 206 -1.56 -2.01 19.32
N ALA A 207 -1.52 -3.25 18.80
CA ALA A 207 -2.56 -4.24 18.99
C ALA A 207 -2.79 -4.59 20.46
N ASP A 208 -3.89 -5.28 20.75
CA ASP A 208 -4.13 -5.87 22.06
C ASP A 208 -2.92 -6.72 22.48
N GLU A 209 -2.55 -6.66 23.76
CA GLU A 209 -1.31 -7.26 24.27
C GLU A 209 -1.18 -8.75 23.91
N ALA A 210 -2.29 -9.49 23.95
CA ALA A 210 -2.33 -10.91 23.61
C ALA A 210 -1.97 -11.19 22.15
N ASP A 211 -2.22 -10.25 21.24
CA ASP A 211 -2.06 -10.41 19.80
C ASP A 211 -0.70 -9.92 19.27
N ARG A 212 0.05 -9.18 20.06
CA ARG A 212 1.36 -8.64 19.69
C ARG A 212 2.37 -9.70 19.21
N PRO A 213 2.45 -10.91 19.82
CA PRO A 213 3.31 -11.97 19.28
C PRO A 213 2.94 -12.40 17.86
N PHE A 214 1.64 -12.49 17.56
CA PHE A 214 1.16 -12.82 16.20
C PHE A 214 1.70 -11.86 15.16
N TRP A 215 1.62 -10.55 15.42
CA TRP A 215 2.05 -9.52 14.47
C TRP A 215 3.57 -9.50 14.27
N ARG A 216 4.37 -9.81 15.32
CA ARG A 216 5.83 -10.00 15.15
C ARG A 216 6.16 -11.18 14.25
N GLU A 217 5.44 -12.28 14.39
CA GLU A 217 5.60 -13.46 13.52
C GLU A 217 5.15 -13.15 12.09
N ALA A 218 4.03 -12.44 11.92
CA ALA A 218 3.52 -12.02 10.62
C ALA A 218 4.51 -11.11 9.87
N ALA A 219 5.17 -10.18 10.57
CA ALA A 219 6.20 -9.34 9.96
C ALA A 219 7.38 -10.17 9.42
N GLN A 220 7.83 -11.16 10.17
CA GLN A 220 8.92 -12.06 9.75
C GLN A 220 8.49 -12.96 8.58
N ALA A 221 7.32 -13.58 8.68
CA ALA A 221 6.76 -14.45 7.65
C ALA A 221 6.58 -13.69 6.32
N SER A 222 6.04 -12.47 6.38
CA SER A 222 5.82 -11.63 5.20
C SER A 222 7.12 -11.24 4.50
N ARG A 223 8.19 -10.90 5.23
CA ARG A 223 9.49 -10.61 4.61
C ARG A 223 10.05 -11.82 3.87
N ALA A 224 9.96 -13.00 4.48
CA ALA A 224 10.39 -14.25 3.85
C ALA A 224 9.54 -14.56 2.60
N TYR A 225 8.22 -14.36 2.69
CA TYR A 225 7.31 -14.64 1.59
C TYR A 225 7.51 -13.69 0.40
N ILE A 226 7.67 -12.38 0.62
CA ILE A 226 8.02 -11.41 -0.44
C ILE A 226 9.28 -11.86 -1.19
N ALA A 227 10.34 -12.22 -0.47
CA ALA A 227 11.57 -12.67 -1.08
C ALA A 227 11.42 -13.98 -1.86
N GLN A 228 10.60 -14.92 -1.34
CA GLN A 228 10.35 -16.20 -1.99
C GLN A 228 9.46 -16.08 -3.23
N SER A 229 8.49 -15.17 -3.23
CA SER A 229 7.57 -14.95 -4.36
C SER A 229 8.21 -14.25 -5.56
N ALA A 230 9.35 -13.57 -5.34
CA ALA A 230 10.04 -12.85 -6.39
C ALA A 230 10.89 -13.77 -7.27
N HIS A 231 10.81 -13.55 -8.58
CA HIS A 231 11.65 -14.29 -9.54
C HIS A 231 13.13 -13.90 -9.35
N PRO A 232 14.05 -14.88 -9.23
CA PRO A 232 15.44 -14.65 -8.79
C PRO A 232 16.28 -13.80 -9.77
N VAL A 233 15.87 -13.67 -11.03
CA VAL A 233 16.59 -12.91 -12.05
C VAL A 233 15.95 -11.54 -12.33
N THR A 234 14.63 -11.49 -12.45
CA THR A 234 13.91 -10.26 -12.80
C THR A 234 13.48 -9.45 -11.58
N GLY A 235 13.31 -10.10 -10.42
CA GLY A 235 12.71 -9.49 -9.24
C GLY A 235 11.19 -9.31 -9.32
N LEU A 236 10.53 -9.78 -10.38
CA LEU A 236 9.08 -9.69 -10.52
C LEU A 236 8.38 -10.65 -9.57
N SER A 237 7.38 -10.16 -8.86
CA SER A 237 6.48 -10.96 -8.00
C SER A 237 5.13 -11.16 -8.68
N PRO A 238 4.44 -12.30 -8.48
CA PRO A 238 3.11 -12.48 -9.04
C PRO A 238 2.08 -11.56 -8.35
N GLU A 239 0.96 -11.33 -9.00
CA GLU A 239 -0.21 -10.67 -8.43
C GLU A 239 -0.83 -11.57 -7.34
N TYR A 240 -0.94 -12.88 -7.60
CA TYR A 240 -1.44 -13.87 -6.62
C TYR A 240 -0.51 -15.08 -6.56
N ALA A 241 -0.37 -15.65 -5.38
CA ALA A 241 0.41 -16.86 -5.19
C ALA A 241 -0.12 -17.73 -4.03
N ALA A 242 0.16 -19.03 -4.10
CA ALA A 242 -0.04 -19.94 -2.98
C ALA A 242 0.95 -19.62 -1.84
N TYR A 243 0.74 -20.19 -0.66
CA TYR A 243 1.63 -19.94 0.50
C TYR A 243 3.06 -20.48 0.32
N ASP A 244 3.30 -21.34 -0.66
CA ASP A 244 4.63 -21.76 -1.08
C ASP A 244 5.23 -20.86 -2.16
N ALA A 245 4.60 -19.70 -2.42
CA ALA A 245 4.95 -18.71 -3.43
C ALA A 245 4.77 -19.17 -4.89
N THR A 246 4.14 -20.31 -5.15
CA THR A 246 3.75 -20.71 -6.51
C THR A 246 2.73 -19.73 -7.08
N PRO A 247 2.97 -19.11 -8.26
CA PRO A 247 2.03 -18.18 -8.86
C PRO A 247 0.66 -18.80 -9.12
N VAL A 248 -0.41 -18.05 -8.79
CA VAL A 248 -1.80 -18.44 -9.06
C VAL A 248 -2.38 -17.44 -10.06
N LEU A 249 -3.03 -17.94 -11.10
CA LEU A 249 -3.67 -17.10 -12.11
C LEU A 249 -5.17 -17.01 -11.81
N LEU A 250 -5.66 -15.79 -11.56
CA LEU A 250 -7.06 -15.51 -11.29
C LEU A 250 -7.68 -14.60 -12.35
N PHE A 251 -9.00 -14.54 -12.35
CA PHE A 251 -9.79 -13.62 -13.17
C PHE A 251 -9.52 -13.71 -14.67
N GLY A 252 -9.07 -14.88 -15.14
CA GLY A 252 -8.82 -15.15 -16.57
C GLY A 252 -7.58 -14.45 -17.14
N LYS A 253 -6.74 -13.84 -16.32
CA LYS A 253 -5.46 -13.25 -16.75
C LYS A 253 -4.41 -14.36 -16.92
N PRO A 254 -3.78 -14.49 -18.08
CA PRO A 254 -2.77 -15.53 -18.34
C PRO A 254 -1.34 -15.13 -17.92
N TRP A 255 -1.16 -13.95 -17.33
CA TRP A 255 0.14 -13.42 -16.88
C TRP A 255 0.12 -13.15 -15.38
N PRO A 256 1.18 -13.52 -14.65
CA PRO A 256 1.24 -13.32 -13.20
C PRO A 256 1.64 -11.91 -12.77
N TRP A 257 2.45 -11.16 -13.55
CA TRP A 257 2.88 -9.81 -13.17
C TRP A 257 1.98 -8.76 -13.81
N TYR A 258 1.17 -8.11 -12.99
CA TYR A 258 0.21 -7.09 -13.40
C TYR A 258 -0.08 -6.13 -12.24
N SER A 259 -0.98 -5.21 -12.39
CA SER A 259 -1.59 -4.24 -11.48
C SER A 259 -1.05 -4.22 -10.02
N ASP A 260 -1.55 -5.11 -9.18
CA ASP A 260 -1.25 -5.09 -7.73
C ASP A 260 0.20 -5.47 -7.43
N ALA A 261 0.80 -6.32 -8.24
CA ALA A 261 2.21 -6.71 -8.10
C ALA A 261 3.20 -5.54 -8.11
N TYR A 262 2.81 -4.38 -8.66
CA TYR A 262 3.67 -3.19 -8.68
C TYR A 262 3.93 -2.63 -7.27
N ARG A 263 3.02 -2.86 -6.31
CA ARG A 263 3.16 -2.40 -4.92
C ARG A 263 4.32 -3.05 -4.17
N VAL A 264 4.72 -4.26 -4.54
CA VAL A 264 5.84 -4.96 -3.87
C VAL A 264 7.11 -4.11 -3.83
N MET A 265 7.38 -3.34 -4.91
CA MET A 265 8.56 -2.46 -4.99
C MET A 265 8.56 -1.36 -3.93
N MET A 266 7.41 -0.73 -3.71
CA MET A 266 7.31 0.30 -2.67
C MET A 266 7.22 -0.29 -1.26
N ASN A 267 6.65 -1.48 -1.10
CA ASN A 267 6.55 -2.14 0.20
C ASN A 267 7.93 -2.49 0.77
N ILE A 268 8.83 -3.06 -0.06
CA ILE A 268 10.22 -3.32 0.37
C ILE A 268 11.00 -2.02 0.62
N ALA A 269 10.69 -0.96 -0.13
CA ALA A 269 11.29 0.36 0.08
C ALA A 269 10.88 0.94 1.44
N LEU A 270 9.60 0.89 1.79
CA LEU A 270 9.12 1.41 3.06
C LEU A 270 9.58 0.58 4.26
N ASP A 271 9.61 -0.77 4.14
CA ASP A 271 10.18 -1.63 5.18
C ASP A 271 11.65 -1.30 5.43
N THR A 272 12.41 -1.05 4.36
CA THR A 272 13.82 -0.64 4.48
C THR A 272 13.97 0.75 5.09
N LEU A 273 13.17 1.72 4.66
CA LEU A 273 13.19 3.08 5.19
C LEU A 273 12.92 3.10 6.70
N TRP A 274 11.89 2.36 7.13
CA TRP A 274 11.45 2.39 8.52
C TRP A 274 12.27 1.46 9.43
N PHE A 275 12.58 0.23 8.99
CA PHE A 275 13.18 -0.81 9.84
C PHE A 275 14.59 -1.25 9.41
N GLY A 276 15.18 -0.57 8.43
CA GLY A 276 16.55 -0.78 8.00
C GLY A 276 16.73 -1.84 6.90
N PRO A 277 17.93 -1.89 6.32
CA PRO A 277 18.23 -2.70 5.13
C PRO A 277 18.19 -4.20 5.40
N ARG A 278 17.74 -4.93 4.36
CA ARG A 278 17.66 -6.41 4.36
C ARG A 278 18.26 -6.93 3.05
N PRO A 279 19.17 -7.93 3.12
CA PRO A 279 19.82 -8.45 1.92
C PRO A 279 18.85 -9.01 0.87
N GLU A 280 17.76 -9.63 1.30
CA GLU A 280 16.72 -10.18 0.43
C GLU A 280 15.98 -9.06 -0.34
N HIS A 281 15.64 -7.96 0.32
CA HIS A 281 15.01 -6.80 -0.30
C HIS A 281 15.98 -6.06 -1.22
N GLU A 282 17.25 -5.95 -0.85
CA GLU A 282 18.30 -5.38 -1.68
C GLU A 282 18.44 -6.14 -3.00
N THR A 283 18.51 -7.47 -2.93
CA THR A 283 18.60 -8.32 -4.13
C THR A 283 17.40 -8.14 -5.04
N LEU A 284 16.18 -8.15 -4.49
CA LEU A 284 14.94 -7.95 -5.23
C LEU A 284 14.93 -6.58 -5.91
N ALA A 285 15.21 -5.51 -5.16
CA ALA A 285 15.23 -4.14 -5.66
C ALA A 285 16.24 -3.96 -6.81
N VAL A 286 17.43 -4.51 -6.69
CA VAL A 286 18.46 -4.45 -7.73
C VAL A 286 18.01 -5.17 -9.01
N ASN A 287 17.44 -6.37 -8.87
CA ASN A 287 17.00 -7.16 -10.01
C ASN A 287 15.85 -6.48 -10.78
N ILE A 288 14.83 -5.98 -10.07
CA ILE A 288 13.69 -5.35 -10.72
C ILE A 288 14.06 -4.01 -11.38
N GLN A 289 14.96 -3.22 -10.79
CA GLN A 289 15.48 -1.99 -11.41
C GLN A 289 16.20 -2.29 -12.72
N ARG A 290 17.01 -3.35 -12.76
CA ARG A 290 17.70 -3.80 -13.97
C ARG A 290 16.73 -4.29 -15.04
N TYR A 291 15.77 -5.13 -14.65
CA TYR A 291 14.77 -5.63 -15.57
C TYR A 291 13.94 -4.50 -16.18
N LEU A 292 13.34 -3.62 -15.33
CA LEU A 292 12.51 -2.54 -15.84
C LEU A 292 13.29 -1.50 -16.64
N ALA A 293 14.58 -1.31 -16.40
CA ALA A 293 15.42 -0.45 -17.26
C ALA A 293 15.49 -0.96 -18.71
N THR A 294 15.36 -2.27 -18.93
CA THR A 294 15.30 -2.84 -20.31
C THR A 294 13.96 -2.61 -20.99
N GLN A 295 12.93 -2.22 -20.24
CA GLN A 295 11.57 -2.03 -20.75
C GLN A 295 11.24 -0.58 -21.11
N LEU A 296 12.16 0.35 -20.86
CA LEU A 296 11.96 1.76 -21.15
C LEU A 296 11.90 2.04 -22.67
N PRO A 297 11.17 3.07 -23.14
CA PRO A 297 10.38 4.01 -22.33
C PRO A 297 9.04 3.41 -21.84
N GLU A 298 8.33 4.15 -20.98
CA GLU A 298 7.17 3.69 -20.21
C GLU A 298 6.02 3.14 -21.05
N GLU A 299 5.81 3.64 -22.26
CA GLU A 299 4.81 3.13 -23.21
C GLU A 299 5.08 1.68 -23.64
N ASN A 300 6.26 1.17 -23.38
CA ASN A 300 6.64 -0.22 -23.64
C ASN A 300 6.32 -1.17 -22.49
N TYR A 301 5.90 -0.68 -21.32
CA TYR A 301 5.53 -1.56 -20.21
C TYR A 301 4.37 -2.47 -20.59
N ARG A 302 4.51 -3.74 -20.24
CA ARG A 302 3.54 -4.80 -20.54
C ARG A 302 3.27 -5.64 -19.29
N ALA A 303 2.10 -6.27 -19.26
CA ALA A 303 1.91 -7.44 -18.42
C ALA A 303 2.89 -8.53 -18.89
N CYS A 304 3.48 -9.27 -17.96
CA CYS A 304 4.50 -10.26 -18.35
C CYS A 304 4.54 -11.48 -17.42
N MET A 305 5.23 -12.50 -17.89
CA MET A 305 5.62 -13.65 -17.09
C MET A 305 6.73 -13.24 -16.11
N LEU A 306 6.88 -13.96 -15.00
CA LEU A 306 7.89 -13.61 -13.98
C LEU A 306 9.32 -13.72 -14.48
N ASP A 307 9.59 -14.56 -15.49
CA ASP A 307 10.90 -14.66 -16.13
C ASP A 307 11.22 -13.46 -17.06
N GLY A 308 10.28 -12.54 -17.19
CA GLY A 308 10.39 -11.35 -18.02
C GLY A 308 9.90 -11.53 -19.47
N THR A 309 9.35 -12.69 -19.82
CA THR A 309 8.70 -12.89 -21.13
C THR A 309 7.50 -11.92 -21.24
N ARG A 310 7.57 -11.01 -22.19
CA ARG A 310 6.57 -9.96 -22.43
C ARG A 310 5.35 -10.52 -23.14
N THR A 311 4.21 -9.93 -22.84
CA THR A 311 2.96 -10.17 -23.58
C THR A 311 2.63 -8.97 -24.48
N GLU A 312 1.56 -9.07 -25.25
CA GLU A 312 1.03 -7.93 -26.02
C GLU A 312 0.19 -6.98 -25.17
N GLU A 313 -0.23 -7.41 -23.96
CA GLU A 313 -1.09 -6.61 -23.06
C GLU A 313 -0.30 -5.44 -22.47
N PRO A 314 -0.72 -4.19 -22.71
CA PRO A 314 -0.11 -3.03 -22.07
C PRO A 314 -0.23 -3.07 -20.56
N ALA A 315 0.78 -2.59 -19.84
CA ALA A 315 0.67 -2.38 -18.41
C ALA A 315 -0.41 -1.33 -18.11
N MET A 316 -1.28 -1.63 -17.17
CA MET A 316 -2.41 -0.75 -16.83
C MET A 316 -1.94 0.55 -16.17
N HIS A 317 -0.86 0.53 -15.40
CA HIS A 317 -0.43 1.61 -14.51
C HIS A 317 1.04 2.00 -14.71
N PRO A 318 1.43 2.57 -15.88
CA PRO A 318 2.84 2.87 -16.19
C PRO A 318 3.47 3.90 -15.25
N THR A 319 2.71 4.90 -14.78
CA THR A 319 3.20 5.89 -13.80
C THR A 319 3.50 5.22 -12.47
N ALA A 320 2.62 4.32 -11.99
CA ALA A 320 2.85 3.55 -10.78
C ALA A 320 4.10 2.66 -10.87
N ILE A 321 4.33 1.98 -12.01
CA ILE A 321 5.52 1.15 -12.24
C ILE A 321 6.79 2.01 -12.09
N THR A 322 6.85 3.15 -12.76
CA THR A 322 8.02 4.04 -12.68
C THR A 322 8.22 4.58 -11.27
N ALA A 323 7.13 4.99 -10.59
CA ALA A 323 7.21 5.53 -9.24
C ALA A 323 7.68 4.48 -8.23
N THR A 324 7.09 3.30 -8.23
CA THR A 324 7.44 2.22 -7.28
C THR A 324 8.83 1.64 -7.55
N CYS A 325 9.24 1.56 -8.84
CA CYS A 325 10.60 1.19 -9.20
C CYS A 325 11.62 2.21 -8.68
N ALA A 326 11.35 3.51 -8.80
CA ALA A 326 12.22 4.54 -8.24
C ALA A 326 12.28 4.44 -6.70
N ALA A 327 11.15 4.20 -6.02
CA ALA A 327 11.13 4.00 -4.57
C ALA A 327 11.98 2.79 -4.14
N SER A 328 12.03 1.73 -4.94
CA SER A 328 12.84 0.53 -4.63
C SER A 328 14.35 0.83 -4.48
N VAL A 329 14.83 1.99 -4.96
CA VAL A 329 16.23 2.47 -4.75
C VAL A 329 16.57 2.61 -3.26
N ILE A 330 15.57 2.82 -2.40
CA ILE A 330 15.73 2.84 -0.93
C ILE A 330 16.14 1.47 -0.40
N ALA A 331 15.57 0.39 -0.96
CA ALA A 331 15.83 -0.97 -0.52
C ALA A 331 17.14 -1.53 -1.09
N GLY A 332 17.52 -1.14 -2.31
CA GLY A 332 18.75 -1.59 -2.95
C GLY A 332 19.07 -0.74 -4.19
N ARG A 333 20.35 -0.64 -4.53
CA ARG A 333 20.82 0.27 -5.60
C ARG A 333 21.51 -0.50 -6.72
N SER A 334 20.86 -0.57 -7.87
CA SER A 334 21.51 -1.04 -9.10
C SER A 334 22.33 0.09 -9.73
N GLU A 335 23.06 -0.23 -10.80
CA GLU A 335 23.74 0.77 -11.67
C GLU A 335 22.76 1.79 -12.30
N HIS A 336 21.47 1.49 -12.32
CA HIS A 336 20.41 2.35 -12.85
C HIS A 336 19.74 3.24 -11.78
N ALA A 337 20.12 3.13 -10.51
CA ALA A 337 19.46 3.84 -9.40
C ALA A 337 19.34 5.35 -9.62
N GLY A 338 20.42 6.02 -10.04
CA GLY A 338 20.41 7.47 -10.34
C GLY A 338 19.52 7.82 -11.55
N MET A 339 19.36 6.91 -12.51
CA MET A 339 18.43 7.10 -13.62
C MET A 339 16.98 7.03 -13.12
N TRP A 340 16.63 6.06 -12.26
CA TRP A 340 15.29 5.93 -11.70
C TRP A 340 14.88 7.14 -10.86
N LEU A 341 15.80 7.68 -10.03
CA LEU A 341 15.53 8.90 -9.27
C LEU A 341 15.28 10.12 -10.18
N ARG A 342 16.05 10.29 -11.25
CA ARG A 342 15.81 11.37 -12.22
C ARG A 342 14.47 11.19 -12.96
N ARG A 343 14.15 9.96 -13.40
CA ARG A 343 12.86 9.68 -14.02
C ARG A 343 11.69 10.02 -13.11
N PHE A 344 11.77 9.64 -11.84
CA PHE A 344 10.73 10.01 -10.88
C PHE A 344 10.65 11.53 -10.66
N ALA A 345 11.80 12.22 -10.58
CA ALA A 345 11.83 13.68 -10.46
C ALA A 345 11.11 14.39 -11.61
N GLU A 346 11.15 13.81 -12.82
CA GLU A 346 10.53 14.33 -14.03
C GLU A 346 9.13 13.74 -14.30
N LEU A 347 8.72 12.70 -13.56
CA LEU A 347 7.47 11.97 -13.79
C LEU A 347 6.26 12.85 -13.46
N PRO A 348 5.36 13.10 -14.42
CA PRO A 348 4.11 13.80 -14.14
C PRO A 348 3.10 12.87 -13.45
N LEU A 349 2.10 13.48 -12.79
CA LEU A 349 0.90 12.76 -12.39
C LEU A 349 0.19 12.21 -13.61
N ARG A 350 -0.38 11.03 -13.47
CA ARG A 350 -1.23 10.46 -14.50
C ARG A 350 -2.53 11.24 -14.61
N THR A 351 -2.99 11.44 -15.84
CA THR A 351 -4.29 12.03 -16.14
C THR A 351 -5.25 10.99 -16.72
N GLY A 352 -6.54 11.34 -16.83
CA GLY A 352 -7.55 10.48 -17.44
C GLY A 352 -8.15 9.42 -16.49
N PRO A 353 -8.87 8.42 -17.04
CA PRO A 353 -9.73 7.53 -16.25
C PRO A 353 -9.00 6.62 -15.26
N ARG A 354 -7.72 6.33 -15.49
CA ARG A 354 -6.92 5.42 -14.65
C ARG A 354 -5.99 6.15 -13.67
N ARG A 355 -6.22 7.46 -13.41
CA ARG A 355 -5.33 8.29 -12.59
C ARG A 355 -5.32 7.95 -11.11
N TYR A 356 -6.42 7.41 -10.58
CA TYR A 356 -6.57 7.10 -9.16
C TYR A 356 -5.41 6.25 -8.61
N TYR A 357 -5.27 5.02 -9.07
CA TYR A 357 -4.28 4.08 -8.56
C TYR A 357 -2.83 4.56 -8.79
N ASP A 358 -2.53 5.02 -10.01
CA ASP A 358 -1.22 5.55 -10.34
C ASP A 358 -0.81 6.71 -9.43
N ASN A 359 -1.71 7.65 -9.16
CA ASN A 359 -1.40 8.84 -8.37
C ASN A 359 -1.37 8.55 -6.86
N CYS A 360 -2.11 7.56 -6.36
CA CYS A 360 -1.96 7.06 -5.00
C CYS A 360 -0.54 6.50 -4.77
N LEU A 361 -0.11 5.58 -5.63
CA LEU A 361 1.23 4.99 -5.50
C LEU A 361 2.34 6.02 -5.74
N TYR A 362 2.14 6.94 -6.69
CA TYR A 362 3.04 8.07 -6.92
C TYR A 362 3.21 8.91 -5.64
N PHE A 363 2.12 9.26 -4.96
CA PHE A 363 2.17 10.09 -3.76
C PHE A 363 2.94 9.40 -2.63
N PHE A 364 2.70 8.11 -2.38
CA PHE A 364 3.46 7.37 -1.38
C PHE A 364 4.95 7.27 -1.73
N CYS A 365 5.28 7.01 -2.99
CA CYS A 365 6.67 7.00 -3.45
C CYS A 365 7.33 8.39 -3.29
N LEU A 366 6.59 9.47 -3.53
CA LEU A 366 7.08 10.83 -3.33
C LEU A 366 7.37 11.11 -1.85
N LEU A 367 6.49 10.68 -0.94
CA LEU A 367 6.73 10.77 0.50
C LEU A 367 7.97 9.97 0.93
N MET A 368 8.13 8.73 0.44
CA MET A 368 9.30 7.88 0.75
C MET A 368 10.60 8.50 0.26
N LEU A 369 10.65 8.81 -1.03
CA LEU A 369 11.85 9.35 -1.69
C LEU A 369 12.21 10.75 -1.20
N GLY A 370 11.20 11.53 -0.81
CA GLY A 370 11.36 12.87 -0.26
C GLY A 370 11.65 12.91 1.25
N GLY A 371 11.73 11.76 1.93
CA GLY A 371 11.99 11.68 3.37
C GLY A 371 10.86 12.24 4.23
N GLN A 372 9.61 12.13 3.77
CA GLN A 372 8.44 12.66 4.47
C GLN A 372 7.35 11.60 4.78
N TYR A 373 7.58 10.33 4.48
CA TYR A 373 6.72 9.25 4.94
C TYR A 373 7.13 8.82 6.35
N ARG A 374 6.49 9.42 7.34
CA ARG A 374 6.88 9.33 8.74
C ARG A 374 6.06 8.31 9.50
N ILE A 375 6.69 7.71 10.50
CA ILE A 375 6.02 7.05 11.63
C ILE A 375 5.64 8.15 12.62
N TRP A 376 4.39 8.25 12.97
CA TRP A 376 3.87 9.19 13.95
C TRP A 376 3.63 8.51 15.29
#